data_c8c799ce947a29753f7fa8059f7bb994
#
_entry.id   c8c799ce947a29753f7fa8059f7bb994
#
_cell.length_a   1.000
_cell.length_b   1.000
_cell.length_c   1.000
_cell.angle_alpha   90.00
_cell.angle_beta   90.00
_cell.angle_gamma   90.00
#
_symmetry.space_group_name_H-M   'P 1'
#
loop_
_entity.id
_entity.type
_entity.pdbx_description
1 polymer ?
#
loop_
_entity_poly.entity_id
_entity_poly.type
_entity_poly.pdbx_seq_one_letter_code
_entity_poly.pdbx_strand_id
1 'polypeptide(L)'
;MAVRKLAILGVGLIGASLAAALKRAGTVGQIAGYSPGDDAQVARALGHIDVACSSVAEAVAGASFVVLSAPVTAMPALFAGMREALDGQAIVTDCGSTKRSVIDAARHALGDAFMRFVPGHPIAGSERSGPQAADPDLFRGRRWLLCPLEVTPQQHCEAVARLVEPTGALVGTLDPLVHDRVFAEVSHWPHAVAFGLAAAIAGGELSERALEFSGAGLRDTTRVGASSPTMWADILLDNRDACLESAARFRACNDAIIAALEAGDRDRLVEILSGASRWRNRLA
;
A
#
# COMPACT_ATOMS: atom_id res chain seq x y z
N MET A 1 -10.46 -14.95 19.39
CA MET A 1 -11.85 -14.46 19.50
C MET A 1 -12.35 -14.24 18.07
N ALA A 2 -13.44 -14.87 17.64
CA ALA A 2 -13.96 -14.66 16.29
C ALA A 2 -14.55 -13.25 16.16
N VAL A 3 -14.17 -12.52 15.11
CA VAL A 3 -14.73 -11.21 14.78
C VAL A 3 -16.16 -11.40 14.28
N ARG A 4 -17.14 -10.80 14.94
CA ARG A 4 -18.56 -10.98 14.58
C ARG A 4 -18.88 -10.41 13.20
N LYS A 5 -18.51 -9.14 12.97
CA LYS A 5 -18.68 -8.46 11.68
C LYS A 5 -17.44 -7.61 11.39
N LEU A 6 -16.93 -7.75 10.18
CA LEU A 6 -15.87 -6.93 9.59
C LEU A 6 -16.46 -6.08 8.46
N ALA A 7 -16.21 -4.79 8.46
CA ALA A 7 -16.48 -3.92 7.33
C ALA A 7 -15.20 -3.68 6.53
N ILE A 8 -15.26 -3.80 5.20
CA ILE A 8 -14.16 -3.48 4.29
C ILE A 8 -14.61 -2.36 3.35
N LEU A 9 -13.94 -1.21 3.44
CA LEU A 9 -14.19 -0.05 2.61
C LEU A 9 -13.10 0.04 1.53
N GLY A 10 -13.50 -0.25 0.28
CA GLY A 10 -12.60 -0.51 -0.84
C GLY A 10 -12.35 -2.01 -1.02
N VAL A 11 -13.19 -2.66 -1.86
CA VAL A 11 -13.13 -4.12 -2.08
C VAL A 11 -12.41 -4.43 -3.40
N GLY A 12 -11.25 -3.75 -3.62
CA GLY A 12 -10.32 -4.05 -4.72
C GLY A 12 -9.43 -5.24 -4.40
N LEU A 13 -8.25 -5.31 -5.05
CA LEU A 13 -7.28 -6.40 -4.84
C LEU A 13 -6.99 -6.65 -3.34
N ILE A 14 -6.60 -5.62 -2.60
CA ILE A 14 -6.17 -5.74 -1.20
C ILE A 14 -7.35 -6.13 -0.30
N GLY A 15 -8.48 -5.40 -0.39
CA GLY A 15 -9.65 -5.65 0.44
C GLY A 15 -10.29 -7.01 0.17
N ALA A 16 -10.40 -7.41 -1.09
CA ALA A 16 -10.95 -8.71 -1.46
C ALA A 16 -10.01 -9.88 -1.08
N SER A 17 -8.69 -9.70 -1.20
CA SER A 17 -7.70 -10.68 -0.73
C SER A 17 -7.75 -10.87 0.79
N LEU A 18 -7.86 -9.75 1.54
CA LEU A 18 -8.02 -9.80 2.99
C LEU A 18 -9.31 -10.57 3.37
N ALA A 19 -10.42 -10.22 2.73
CA ALA A 19 -11.70 -10.91 2.94
C ALA A 19 -11.59 -12.40 2.67
N ALA A 20 -11.04 -12.79 1.51
CA ALA A 20 -10.88 -14.20 1.12
C ALA A 20 -9.97 -14.96 2.10
N ALA A 21 -8.87 -14.37 2.54
CA ALA A 21 -7.95 -14.96 3.51
C ALA A 21 -8.64 -15.20 4.88
N LEU A 22 -9.36 -14.21 5.38
CA LEU A 22 -10.05 -14.29 6.68
C LEU A 22 -11.24 -15.26 6.64
N LYS A 23 -11.98 -15.31 5.52
CA LYS A 23 -13.03 -16.34 5.32
C LYS A 23 -12.44 -17.74 5.31
N ARG A 24 -11.38 -17.96 4.57
CA ARG A 24 -10.67 -19.25 4.53
C ARG A 24 -10.19 -19.68 5.92
N ALA A 25 -9.72 -18.72 6.72
CA ALA A 25 -9.30 -18.97 8.10
C ALA A 25 -10.44 -19.17 9.09
N GLY A 26 -11.69 -18.85 8.74
CA GLY A 26 -12.87 -19.00 9.61
C GLY A 26 -12.86 -18.09 10.84
N THR A 27 -12.15 -16.96 10.79
CA THR A 27 -11.94 -16.06 11.94
C THR A 27 -12.94 -14.92 12.00
N VAL A 28 -13.73 -14.72 10.95
CA VAL A 28 -14.74 -13.64 10.84
C VAL A 28 -16.09 -14.25 10.52
N GLY A 29 -17.13 -13.86 11.27
CA GLY A 29 -18.48 -14.36 11.10
C GLY A 29 -19.21 -13.77 9.89
N GLN A 30 -19.06 -12.48 9.64
CA GLN A 30 -19.64 -11.78 8.49
C GLN A 30 -18.68 -10.71 7.96
N ILE A 31 -18.56 -10.63 6.65
CA ILE A 31 -17.81 -9.56 5.97
C ILE A 31 -18.75 -8.73 5.12
N ALA A 32 -18.90 -7.44 5.45
CA ALA A 32 -19.63 -6.45 4.69
C ALA A 32 -18.64 -5.57 3.92
N GLY A 33 -18.86 -5.38 2.63
CA GLY A 33 -17.98 -4.59 1.78
C GLY A 33 -18.69 -3.42 1.11
N TYR A 34 -17.98 -2.30 0.95
CA TYR A 34 -18.41 -1.15 0.18
C TYR A 34 -17.32 -0.71 -0.79
N SER A 35 -17.73 -0.39 -2.00
CA SER A 35 -16.93 0.33 -3.01
C SER A 35 -17.86 1.26 -3.82
N PRO A 36 -17.36 2.39 -4.33
CA PRO A 36 -18.20 3.32 -5.09
C PRO A 36 -18.69 2.79 -6.44
N GLY A 37 -18.01 1.76 -6.99
CA GLY A 37 -18.40 1.04 -8.21
C GLY A 37 -18.92 -0.37 -7.89
N ASP A 38 -18.80 -1.27 -8.85
CA ASP A 38 -19.35 -2.64 -8.77
C ASP A 38 -18.41 -3.64 -8.05
N ASP A 39 -17.25 -3.22 -7.57
CA ASP A 39 -16.26 -4.11 -6.95
C ASP A 39 -16.83 -4.90 -5.76
N ALA A 40 -17.68 -4.29 -4.94
CA ALA A 40 -18.30 -4.97 -3.81
C ALA A 40 -19.28 -6.07 -4.27
N GLN A 41 -20.07 -5.79 -5.31
CA GLN A 41 -20.98 -6.77 -5.92
C GLN A 41 -20.22 -7.93 -6.55
N VAL A 42 -19.14 -7.62 -7.26
CA VAL A 42 -18.25 -8.62 -7.88
C VAL A 42 -17.60 -9.49 -6.79
N ALA A 43 -17.03 -8.87 -5.74
CA ALA A 43 -16.43 -9.60 -4.63
C ALA A 43 -17.43 -10.52 -3.91
N ARG A 44 -18.70 -10.07 -3.78
CA ARG A 44 -19.78 -10.91 -3.23
C ARG A 44 -20.08 -12.09 -4.16
N ALA A 45 -20.20 -11.84 -5.46
CA ALA A 45 -20.46 -12.91 -6.44
C ALA A 45 -19.33 -13.95 -6.46
N LEU A 46 -18.09 -13.53 -6.26
CA LEU A 46 -16.93 -14.42 -6.13
C LEU A 46 -16.81 -15.09 -4.75
N GLY A 47 -17.71 -14.76 -3.80
CA GLY A 47 -17.71 -15.34 -2.47
C GLY A 47 -16.66 -14.78 -1.49
N HIS A 48 -15.97 -13.69 -1.86
CA HIS A 48 -14.96 -13.07 -0.98
C HIS A 48 -15.60 -12.34 0.20
N ILE A 49 -16.75 -11.68 0.00
CA ILE A 49 -17.53 -11.03 1.05
C ILE A 49 -18.95 -11.59 1.12
N ASP A 50 -19.66 -11.32 2.21
CA ASP A 50 -21.02 -11.85 2.43
C ASP A 50 -22.09 -10.84 2.00
N VAL A 51 -21.84 -9.55 2.23
CA VAL A 51 -22.77 -8.46 1.93
C VAL A 51 -22.06 -7.36 1.14
N ALA A 52 -22.61 -7.01 -0.02
CA ALA A 52 -22.23 -5.82 -0.76
C ALA A 52 -23.17 -4.68 -0.34
N CYS A 53 -22.62 -3.64 0.28
CA CYS A 53 -23.36 -2.52 0.82
C CYS A 53 -23.43 -1.36 -0.18
N SER A 54 -24.52 -0.59 -0.12
CA SER A 54 -24.75 0.58 -0.98
C SER A 54 -24.11 1.86 -0.45
N SER A 55 -23.70 1.88 0.82
CA SER A 55 -23.08 3.02 1.46
C SER A 55 -22.04 2.61 2.52
N VAL A 56 -21.15 3.55 2.85
CA VAL A 56 -20.19 3.40 3.96
C VAL A 56 -20.92 3.14 5.27
N ALA A 57 -21.98 3.92 5.55
CA ALA A 57 -22.76 3.79 6.79
C ALA A 57 -23.37 2.40 6.95
N GLU A 58 -23.95 1.83 5.87
CA GLU A 58 -24.49 0.47 5.86
C GLU A 58 -23.41 -0.59 6.15
N ALA A 59 -22.22 -0.44 5.55
CA ALA A 59 -21.13 -1.38 5.74
C ALA A 59 -20.64 -1.40 7.19
N VAL A 60 -20.45 -0.23 7.80
CA VAL A 60 -19.86 -0.12 9.15
C VAL A 60 -20.86 -0.35 10.27
N ALA A 61 -22.16 -0.23 10.05
CA ALA A 61 -23.17 -0.42 11.09
C ALA A 61 -23.05 -1.78 11.78
N GLY A 62 -22.78 -1.77 13.10
CA GLY A 62 -22.58 -2.97 13.93
C GLY A 62 -21.30 -3.77 13.62
N ALA A 63 -20.35 -3.21 12.87
CA ALA A 63 -19.07 -3.84 12.65
C ALA A 63 -18.17 -3.72 13.89
N SER A 64 -17.45 -4.79 14.24
CA SER A 64 -16.44 -4.79 15.31
C SER A 64 -15.09 -4.24 14.82
N PHE A 65 -14.83 -4.41 13.51
CA PHE A 65 -13.65 -3.88 12.84
C PHE A 65 -14.05 -3.23 11.51
N VAL A 66 -13.37 -2.14 11.17
CA VAL A 66 -13.46 -1.47 9.88
C VAL A 66 -12.08 -1.39 9.26
N VAL A 67 -11.91 -1.90 8.05
CA VAL A 67 -10.66 -1.83 7.28
C VAL A 67 -10.87 -0.98 6.04
N LEU A 68 -10.09 0.10 5.91
CA LEU A 68 -10.05 0.93 4.71
C LEU A 68 -8.95 0.42 3.78
N SER A 69 -9.34 -0.09 2.62
CA SER A 69 -8.43 -0.59 1.57
C SER A 69 -8.69 0.06 0.22
N ALA A 70 -8.96 1.36 0.25
CA ALA A 70 -9.17 2.23 -0.88
C ALA A 70 -7.92 3.10 -1.15
N PRO A 71 -7.83 3.78 -2.31
CA PRO A 71 -6.79 4.78 -2.57
C PRO A 71 -6.73 5.84 -1.46
N VAL A 72 -5.52 6.34 -1.17
CA VAL A 72 -5.31 7.32 -0.08
C VAL A 72 -6.12 8.60 -0.27
N THR A 73 -6.34 9.01 -1.51
CA THR A 73 -7.18 10.17 -1.88
C THR A 73 -8.66 9.99 -1.54
N ALA A 74 -9.15 8.75 -1.40
CA ALA A 74 -10.53 8.45 -1.00
C ALA A 74 -10.72 8.37 0.53
N MET A 75 -9.64 8.25 1.31
CA MET A 75 -9.70 8.05 2.76
C MET A 75 -10.48 9.15 3.50
N PRO A 76 -10.33 10.46 3.19
CA PRO A 76 -11.08 11.51 3.89
C PRO A 76 -12.60 11.33 3.79
N ALA A 77 -13.11 11.01 2.59
CA ALA A 77 -14.54 10.80 2.37
C ALA A 77 -15.06 9.53 3.08
N LEU A 78 -14.25 8.46 3.11
CA LEU A 78 -14.60 7.22 3.81
C LEU A 78 -14.65 7.42 5.32
N PHE A 79 -13.68 8.12 5.92
CA PHE A 79 -13.70 8.45 7.35
C PHE A 79 -14.92 9.32 7.70
N ALA A 80 -15.23 10.35 6.89
CA ALA A 80 -16.41 11.18 7.10
C ALA A 80 -17.71 10.37 7.00
N GLY A 81 -17.82 9.48 6.00
CA GLY A 81 -19.03 8.69 5.76
C GLY A 81 -19.30 7.61 6.81
N MET A 82 -18.30 7.21 7.61
CA MET A 82 -18.51 6.22 8.67
C MET A 82 -18.88 6.82 10.03
N ARG A 83 -18.63 8.10 10.25
CA ARG A 83 -18.63 8.74 11.57
C ARG A 83 -19.89 8.46 12.40
N GLU A 84 -21.07 8.66 11.81
CA GLU A 84 -22.36 8.55 12.52
C GLU A 84 -22.83 7.10 12.70
N ALA A 85 -22.37 6.19 11.84
CA ALA A 85 -22.78 4.78 11.85
C ALA A 85 -21.75 3.87 12.54
N LEU A 86 -20.59 4.41 12.92
CA LEU A 86 -19.52 3.65 13.55
C LEU A 86 -19.91 3.26 14.99
N ASP A 87 -19.89 1.96 15.27
CA ASP A 87 -20.11 1.44 16.62
C ASP A 87 -19.08 2.02 17.61
N GLY A 88 -19.54 2.36 18.83
CA GLY A 88 -18.71 2.96 19.88
C GLY A 88 -17.52 2.12 20.32
N GLN A 89 -17.45 0.84 19.95
CA GLN A 89 -16.35 -0.08 20.27
C GLN A 89 -15.58 -0.53 19.02
N ALA A 90 -16.00 -0.14 17.82
CA ALA A 90 -15.36 -0.56 16.58
C ALA A 90 -13.91 -0.07 16.49
N ILE A 91 -13.01 -0.96 16.10
CA ILE A 91 -11.61 -0.63 15.81
C ILE A 91 -11.49 -0.37 14.29
N VAL A 92 -10.82 0.71 13.94
CA VAL A 92 -10.61 1.14 12.56
C VAL A 92 -9.14 0.98 12.19
N THR A 93 -8.85 0.42 11.03
CA THR A 93 -7.49 0.35 10.47
C THR A 93 -7.53 0.61 8.97
N ASP A 94 -6.37 0.88 8.37
CA ASP A 94 -6.26 1.11 6.93
C ASP A 94 -5.16 0.23 6.29
N CYS A 95 -5.15 0.24 4.96
CA CYS A 95 -4.15 -0.42 4.11
C CYS A 95 -3.40 0.60 3.23
N GLY A 96 -3.46 1.88 3.53
CA GLY A 96 -2.88 2.94 2.70
C GLY A 96 -1.36 2.84 2.58
N SER A 97 -0.84 3.25 1.43
CA SER A 97 0.60 3.26 1.15
C SER A 97 1.35 4.39 1.84
N THR A 98 0.65 5.42 2.30
CA THR A 98 1.16 6.57 3.05
C THR A 98 0.43 6.67 4.39
N LYS A 99 1.06 7.27 5.41
CA LYS A 99 0.47 7.31 6.75
C LYS A 99 0.10 8.71 7.20
N ARG A 100 0.90 9.73 6.92
CA ARG A 100 0.67 11.09 7.45
C ARG A 100 -0.71 11.63 7.06
N SER A 101 -1.03 11.66 5.78
CA SER A 101 -2.31 12.18 5.27
C SER A 101 -3.51 11.37 5.76
N VAL A 102 -3.37 10.04 5.80
CA VAL A 102 -4.42 9.14 6.29
C VAL A 102 -4.70 9.37 7.77
N ILE A 103 -3.65 9.55 8.59
CA ILE A 103 -3.78 9.87 10.02
C ILE A 103 -4.46 11.23 10.22
N ASP A 104 -4.07 12.23 9.43
CA ASP A 104 -4.68 13.56 9.51
C ASP A 104 -6.15 13.53 9.10
N ALA A 105 -6.51 12.80 8.05
CA ALA A 105 -7.90 12.60 7.66
C ALA A 105 -8.72 11.89 8.74
N ALA A 106 -8.18 10.83 9.35
CA ALA A 106 -8.82 10.11 10.45
C ALA A 106 -9.02 11.02 11.67
N ARG A 107 -8.01 11.81 12.04
CA ARG A 107 -8.07 12.75 13.17
C ARG A 107 -9.19 13.79 13.00
N HIS A 108 -9.33 14.34 11.78
CA HIS A 108 -10.36 15.33 11.49
C HIS A 108 -11.78 14.72 11.49
N ALA A 109 -11.92 13.49 11.02
CA ALA A 109 -13.25 12.92 10.79
C ALA A 109 -13.80 12.12 11.97
N LEU A 110 -12.95 11.37 12.72
CA LEU A 110 -13.42 10.35 13.66
C LEU A 110 -13.76 10.87 15.07
N GLY A 111 -13.35 12.11 15.42
CA GLY A 111 -13.59 12.64 16.78
C GLY A 111 -13.05 11.67 17.87
N ASP A 112 -13.87 11.31 18.85
CA ASP A 112 -13.47 10.39 19.93
C ASP A 112 -13.12 8.98 19.45
N ALA A 113 -13.62 8.57 18.28
CA ALA A 113 -13.27 7.29 17.69
C ALA A 113 -11.83 7.25 17.15
N PHE A 114 -11.14 8.39 17.04
CA PHE A 114 -9.74 8.45 16.60
C PHE A 114 -8.81 7.64 17.50
N MET A 115 -9.10 7.52 18.80
CA MET A 115 -8.34 6.65 19.72
C MET A 115 -8.37 5.16 19.33
N ARG A 116 -9.36 4.75 18.52
CA ARG A 116 -9.52 3.36 18.04
C ARG A 116 -9.04 3.18 16.61
N PHE A 117 -8.43 4.20 16.03
CA PHE A 117 -7.77 4.10 14.74
C PHE A 117 -6.34 3.60 14.90
N VAL A 118 -6.02 2.51 14.24
CA VAL A 118 -4.69 1.90 14.17
C VAL A 118 -4.22 1.98 12.72
N PRO A 119 -3.37 2.95 12.37
CA PRO A 119 -2.87 3.04 11.00
C PRO A 119 -2.11 1.78 10.60
N GLY A 120 -2.39 1.26 9.40
CA GLY A 120 -1.81 0.02 8.89
C GLY A 120 -1.32 0.16 7.44
N HIS A 121 -0.42 -0.76 7.04
CA HIS A 121 0.04 -0.87 5.66
C HIS A 121 0.52 -2.30 5.38
N PRO A 122 -0.24 -3.13 4.65
CA PRO A 122 0.25 -4.40 4.14
C PRO A 122 1.27 -4.17 3.03
N ILE A 123 2.48 -4.73 3.18
CA ILE A 123 3.54 -4.64 2.16
C ILE A 123 3.35 -5.78 1.18
N ALA A 124 2.25 -5.73 0.48
CA ALA A 124 1.80 -6.71 -0.48
C ALA A 124 0.99 -6.04 -1.59
N GLY A 125 1.04 -6.61 -2.78
CA GLY A 125 0.33 -6.08 -3.94
C GLY A 125 0.80 -6.78 -5.21
N SER A 126 0.15 -6.48 -6.31
CA SER A 126 0.55 -6.86 -7.66
C SER A 126 0.16 -5.76 -8.63
N GLU A 127 0.59 -5.89 -9.87
CA GLU A 127 0.20 -5.01 -10.99
C GLU A 127 -1.27 -5.19 -11.40
N ARG A 128 -1.93 -6.24 -10.88
CA ARG A 128 -3.36 -6.52 -11.13
C ARG A 128 -4.25 -5.71 -10.21
N SER A 129 -5.48 -5.45 -10.61
CA SER A 129 -6.46 -4.67 -9.86
C SER A 129 -7.83 -5.34 -9.80
N GLY A 130 -8.69 -4.86 -8.90
CA GLY A 130 -10.05 -5.34 -8.74
C GLY A 130 -10.18 -6.63 -7.92
N PRO A 131 -11.41 -6.99 -7.54
CA PRO A 131 -11.69 -8.18 -6.73
C PRO A 131 -11.46 -9.49 -7.48
N GLN A 132 -11.46 -9.49 -8.82
CA GLN A 132 -11.14 -10.66 -9.64
C GLN A 132 -9.68 -11.11 -9.52
N ALA A 133 -8.81 -10.18 -9.13
CA ALA A 133 -7.40 -10.45 -8.89
C ALA A 133 -7.10 -10.86 -7.44
N ALA A 134 -8.13 -10.99 -6.59
CA ALA A 134 -7.96 -11.36 -5.20
C ALA A 134 -7.23 -12.71 -5.04
N ASP A 135 -6.27 -12.71 -4.13
CA ASP A 135 -5.49 -13.89 -3.78
C ASP A 135 -5.51 -14.05 -2.25
N PRO A 136 -6.10 -15.12 -1.71
CA PRO A 136 -6.12 -15.37 -0.28
C PRO A 136 -4.73 -15.62 0.34
N ASP A 137 -3.69 -15.83 -0.48
CA ASP A 137 -2.30 -15.99 -0.04
C ASP A 137 -1.46 -14.71 -0.24
N LEU A 138 -2.05 -13.61 -0.70
CA LEU A 138 -1.36 -12.35 -1.00
C LEU A 138 -0.47 -11.85 0.16
N PHE A 139 -0.91 -12.06 1.39
CA PHE A 139 -0.22 -11.55 2.59
C PHE A 139 0.71 -12.59 3.23
N ARG A 140 0.70 -13.84 2.79
CA ARG A 140 1.49 -14.91 3.39
C ARG A 140 2.99 -14.60 3.33
N GLY A 141 3.63 -14.55 4.50
CA GLY A 141 5.05 -14.22 4.64
C GLY A 141 5.38 -12.75 4.30
N ARG A 142 4.38 -11.90 4.02
CA ARG A 142 4.57 -10.48 3.76
C ARG A 142 4.44 -9.66 5.05
N ARG A 143 5.16 -8.53 5.12
CA ARG A 143 5.04 -7.63 6.25
C ARG A 143 3.66 -6.93 6.22
N TRP A 144 3.04 -6.84 7.39
CA TRP A 144 1.93 -5.94 7.65
C TRP A 144 2.36 -4.97 8.74
N LEU A 145 2.57 -3.72 8.36
CA LEU A 145 3.03 -2.70 9.30
C LEU A 145 1.84 -2.05 9.99
N LEU A 146 1.94 -1.90 11.30
CA LEU A 146 1.09 -1.04 12.11
C LEU A 146 1.91 0.19 12.51
N CYS A 147 1.26 1.36 12.47
CA CYS A 147 1.90 2.63 12.85
C CYS A 147 1.20 3.23 14.08
N PRO A 148 1.42 2.69 15.29
CA PRO A 148 0.73 3.13 16.50
C PRO A 148 0.92 4.62 16.75
N LEU A 149 -0.15 5.30 17.16
CA LEU A 149 -0.13 6.69 17.58
C LEU A 149 -0.02 6.74 19.12
N GLU A 150 0.53 7.82 19.66
CA GLU A 150 0.61 8.00 21.12
C GLU A 150 -0.74 7.86 21.83
N VAL A 151 -1.83 8.28 21.15
CA VAL A 151 -3.19 8.20 21.66
C VAL A 151 -3.85 6.83 21.46
N THR A 152 -3.23 5.92 20.71
CA THR A 152 -3.80 4.61 20.38
C THR A 152 -3.46 3.61 21.49
N PRO A 153 -4.44 3.09 22.25
CA PRO A 153 -4.18 2.05 23.25
C PRO A 153 -3.55 0.81 22.63
N GLN A 154 -2.54 0.26 23.29
CA GLN A 154 -1.81 -0.93 22.81
C GLN A 154 -2.76 -2.10 22.51
N GLN A 155 -3.82 -2.28 23.29
CA GLN A 155 -4.82 -3.32 23.07
C GLN A 155 -5.50 -3.25 21.69
N HIS A 156 -5.63 -2.05 21.09
CA HIS A 156 -6.20 -1.88 19.74
C HIS A 156 -5.18 -2.33 18.68
N CYS A 157 -3.90 -2.02 18.86
CA CYS A 157 -2.83 -2.52 17.98
C CYS A 157 -2.76 -4.06 18.01
N GLU A 158 -2.83 -4.65 19.20
CA GLU A 158 -2.87 -6.10 19.36
C GLU A 158 -4.14 -6.72 18.74
N ALA A 159 -5.27 -6.02 18.82
CA ALA A 159 -6.51 -6.50 18.21
C ALA A 159 -6.42 -6.50 16.68
N VAL A 160 -5.83 -5.46 16.06
CA VAL A 160 -5.57 -5.44 14.61
C VAL A 160 -4.54 -6.50 14.22
N ALA A 161 -3.47 -6.69 15.00
CA ALA A 161 -2.52 -7.77 14.76
C ALA A 161 -3.21 -9.14 14.73
N ARG A 162 -4.02 -9.45 15.74
CA ARG A 162 -4.82 -10.69 15.79
C ARG A 162 -5.82 -10.83 14.65
N LEU A 163 -6.34 -9.71 14.10
CA LEU A 163 -7.21 -9.74 12.93
C LEU A 163 -6.45 -10.20 11.68
N VAL A 164 -5.21 -9.71 11.48
CA VAL A 164 -4.48 -9.94 10.23
C VAL A 164 -3.55 -11.17 10.26
N GLU A 165 -3.08 -11.61 11.42
CA GLU A 165 -2.23 -12.81 11.58
C GLU A 165 -2.74 -14.06 10.87
N PRO A 166 -4.07 -14.38 10.87
CA PRO A 166 -4.59 -15.55 10.18
C PRO A 166 -4.40 -15.53 8.66
N THR A 167 -4.08 -14.37 8.06
CA THR A 167 -3.71 -14.25 6.65
C THR A 167 -2.29 -14.77 6.35
N GLY A 168 -1.52 -15.09 7.38
CA GLY A 168 -0.09 -15.44 7.27
C GLY A 168 0.84 -14.23 7.17
N ALA A 169 0.33 -13.03 7.41
CA ALA A 169 1.14 -11.81 7.43
C ALA A 169 2.08 -11.77 8.65
N LEU A 170 3.25 -11.17 8.46
CA LEU A 170 4.24 -10.91 9.50
C LEU A 170 4.03 -9.48 10.03
N VAL A 171 3.32 -9.37 11.14
CA VAL A 171 3.01 -8.06 11.73
C VAL A 171 4.28 -7.42 12.31
N GLY A 172 4.47 -6.13 12.02
CA GLY A 172 5.54 -5.31 12.57
C GLY A 172 5.02 -3.92 12.91
N THR A 173 5.80 -3.14 13.64
CA THR A 173 5.46 -1.76 13.99
C THR A 173 6.50 -0.79 13.46
N LEU A 174 6.05 0.40 13.06
CA LEU A 174 6.92 1.48 12.59
C LEU A 174 6.29 2.82 12.98
N ASP A 175 7.12 3.79 13.35
CA ASP A 175 6.66 5.16 13.56
C ASP A 175 6.09 5.74 12.25
N PRO A 176 4.94 6.48 12.28
CA PRO A 176 4.31 6.97 11.07
C PRO A 176 5.18 7.90 10.21
N LEU A 177 6.00 8.76 10.84
CA LEU A 177 6.90 9.67 10.11
C LEU A 177 8.07 8.92 9.49
N VAL A 178 8.59 7.91 10.21
CA VAL A 178 9.61 7.01 9.69
C VAL A 178 9.06 6.17 8.56
N HIS A 179 7.79 5.71 8.66
CA HIS A 179 7.12 4.96 7.61
C HIS A 179 7.17 5.68 6.27
N ASP A 180 6.68 6.91 6.20
CA ASP A 180 6.56 7.63 4.93
C ASP A 180 7.95 7.91 4.30
N ARG A 181 8.96 8.20 5.13
CA ARG A 181 10.35 8.37 4.66
C ARG A 181 10.96 7.07 4.14
N VAL A 182 10.77 5.96 4.86
CA VAL A 182 11.26 4.64 4.43
C VAL A 182 10.59 4.24 3.12
N PHE A 183 9.25 4.37 3.01
CA PHE A 183 8.54 3.98 1.80
C PHE A 183 8.79 4.90 0.61
N ALA A 184 9.14 6.17 0.84
CA ALA A 184 9.67 7.01 -0.23
C ALA A 184 10.95 6.42 -0.84
N GLU A 185 11.85 5.85 -0.03
CA GLU A 185 13.13 5.29 -0.49
C GLU A 185 13.01 3.89 -1.10
N VAL A 186 12.20 3.00 -0.48
CA VAL A 186 12.17 1.59 -0.88
C VAL A 186 11.05 1.23 -1.84
N SER A 187 10.09 2.13 -2.06
CA SER A 187 8.91 1.89 -2.89
C SER A 187 8.56 3.06 -3.79
N HIS A 188 8.24 4.24 -3.24
CA HIS A 188 7.61 5.31 -4.02
C HIS A 188 8.58 5.87 -5.07
N TRP A 189 9.80 6.26 -4.66
CA TRP A 189 10.80 6.76 -5.61
C TRP A 189 11.30 5.69 -6.58
N PRO A 190 11.55 4.44 -6.19
CA PRO A 190 11.84 3.37 -7.13
C PRO A 190 10.78 3.17 -8.23
N HIS A 191 9.49 3.31 -7.93
CA HIS A 191 8.46 3.27 -8.96
C HIS A 191 8.57 4.48 -9.91
N ALA A 192 8.77 5.70 -9.36
CA ALA A 192 8.98 6.89 -10.21
C ALA A 192 10.19 6.72 -11.14
N VAL A 193 11.29 6.13 -10.66
CA VAL A 193 12.47 5.81 -11.48
C VAL A 193 12.14 4.81 -12.57
N ALA A 194 11.39 3.75 -12.27
CA ALA A 194 10.98 2.75 -13.24
C ALA A 194 10.08 3.36 -14.35
N PHE A 195 9.11 4.20 -13.98
CA PHE A 195 8.32 4.97 -14.93
C PHE A 195 9.17 5.92 -15.77
N GLY A 196 10.09 6.66 -15.14
CA GLY A 196 10.98 7.60 -15.81
C GLY A 196 11.92 6.90 -16.81
N LEU A 197 12.50 5.76 -16.41
CA LEU A 197 13.34 4.96 -17.30
C LEU A 197 12.55 4.45 -18.51
N ALA A 198 11.37 3.89 -18.28
CA ALA A 198 10.50 3.41 -19.36
C ALA A 198 10.10 4.56 -20.31
N ALA A 199 9.73 5.73 -19.77
CA ALA A 199 9.37 6.91 -20.56
C ALA A 199 10.56 7.44 -21.39
N ALA A 200 11.77 7.45 -20.82
CA ALA A 200 12.97 7.88 -21.53
C ALA A 200 13.29 6.97 -22.73
N ILE A 201 13.14 5.64 -22.57
CA ILE A 201 13.35 4.68 -23.64
C ILE A 201 12.24 4.82 -24.69
N ALA A 202 10.98 4.93 -24.27
CA ALA A 202 9.84 5.07 -25.18
C ALA A 202 9.89 6.36 -26.02
N GLY A 203 10.47 7.44 -25.49
CA GLY A 203 10.68 8.70 -26.20
C GLY A 203 11.93 8.74 -27.09
N GLY A 204 12.75 7.69 -27.08
CA GLY A 204 13.99 7.63 -27.87
C GLY A 204 13.74 7.18 -29.31
N GLU A 205 14.64 7.57 -30.22
CA GLU A 205 14.57 7.21 -31.67
C GLU A 205 14.63 5.69 -31.91
N LEU A 206 15.17 4.92 -30.96
CA LEU A 206 15.32 3.47 -31.05
C LEU A 206 14.30 2.70 -30.21
N SER A 207 13.18 3.32 -29.81
CA SER A 207 12.19 2.72 -28.92
C SER A 207 11.67 1.35 -29.39
N GLU A 208 11.32 1.21 -30.66
CA GLU A 208 10.85 -0.05 -31.26
C GLU A 208 11.92 -1.16 -31.22
N ARG A 209 13.17 -0.78 -31.51
CA ARG A 209 14.29 -1.72 -31.39
C ARG A 209 14.60 -2.08 -29.92
N ALA A 210 14.42 -1.14 -29.01
CA ALA A 210 14.57 -1.41 -27.58
C ALA A 210 13.54 -2.44 -27.09
N LEU A 211 12.32 -2.43 -27.62
CA LEU A 211 11.33 -3.48 -27.35
C LEU A 211 11.77 -4.84 -27.91
N GLU A 212 12.21 -4.87 -29.19
CA GLU A 212 12.64 -6.09 -29.88
C GLU A 212 13.81 -6.78 -29.16
N PHE A 213 14.80 -5.99 -28.70
CA PHE A 213 16.04 -6.51 -28.09
C PHE A 213 16.03 -6.47 -26.55
N SER A 214 14.88 -6.20 -25.92
CA SER A 214 14.79 -6.13 -24.46
C SER A 214 15.03 -7.49 -23.79
N GLY A 215 15.99 -7.52 -22.88
CA GLY A 215 16.29 -8.68 -22.03
C GLY A 215 15.70 -8.58 -20.62
N ALA A 216 16.09 -9.55 -19.77
CA ALA A 216 15.66 -9.59 -18.35
C ALA A 216 16.03 -8.31 -17.59
N GLY A 217 17.22 -7.74 -17.85
CA GLY A 217 17.67 -6.53 -17.16
C GLY A 217 16.69 -5.36 -17.28
N LEU A 218 16.19 -5.07 -18.50
CA LEU A 218 15.20 -4.02 -18.69
C LEU A 218 13.86 -4.38 -18.07
N ARG A 219 13.39 -5.62 -18.25
CA ARG A 219 12.11 -6.09 -17.72
C ARG A 219 12.09 -6.00 -16.20
N ASP A 220 13.13 -6.46 -15.53
CA ASP A 220 13.21 -6.46 -14.06
C ASP A 220 13.28 -5.03 -13.50
N THR A 221 14.06 -4.15 -14.15
CA THR A 221 14.24 -2.77 -13.72
C THR A 221 12.98 -1.94 -13.92
N THR A 222 12.19 -2.21 -14.97
CA THR A 222 10.99 -1.43 -15.32
C THR A 222 9.68 -2.11 -14.94
N ARG A 223 9.70 -3.33 -14.41
CA ARG A 223 8.50 -4.14 -14.12
C ARG A 223 7.42 -3.36 -13.34
N VAL A 224 7.83 -2.66 -12.30
CA VAL A 224 6.91 -1.89 -11.46
C VAL A 224 6.35 -0.64 -12.17
N GLY A 225 6.97 -0.16 -13.24
CA GLY A 225 6.45 0.91 -14.10
C GLY A 225 5.23 0.49 -14.96
N ALA A 226 4.83 -0.78 -14.95
CA ALA A 226 3.58 -1.24 -15.57
C ALA A 226 2.35 -1.11 -14.65
N SER A 227 2.51 -0.60 -13.43
CA SER A 227 1.43 -0.39 -12.47
C SER A 227 0.53 0.78 -12.88
N SER A 228 -0.61 0.97 -12.18
CA SER A 228 -1.57 2.06 -12.46
C SER A 228 -0.92 3.45 -12.32
N PRO A 229 -0.84 4.25 -13.40
CA PRO A 229 -0.25 5.59 -13.33
C PRO A 229 -1.02 6.54 -12.40
N THR A 230 -2.35 6.44 -12.38
CA THR A 230 -3.20 7.27 -11.51
C THR A 230 -2.92 7.01 -10.03
N MET A 231 -2.90 5.73 -9.63
CA MET A 231 -2.58 5.34 -8.25
C MET A 231 -1.19 5.84 -7.83
N TRP A 232 -0.19 5.71 -8.71
CA TRP A 232 1.16 6.16 -8.40
C TRP A 232 1.32 7.67 -8.37
N ALA A 233 0.58 8.40 -9.22
CA ALA A 233 0.53 9.86 -9.13
C ALA A 233 -0.02 10.31 -7.76
N ASP A 234 -1.10 9.69 -7.30
CA ASP A 234 -1.69 9.97 -5.99
C ASP A 234 -0.70 9.69 -4.86
N ILE A 235 -0.04 8.53 -4.85
CA ILE A 235 0.95 8.14 -3.82
C ILE A 235 2.15 9.10 -3.81
N LEU A 236 2.70 9.44 -4.98
CA LEU A 236 3.85 10.34 -5.10
C LEU A 236 3.52 11.76 -4.63
N LEU A 237 2.33 12.26 -4.94
CA LEU A 237 1.86 13.56 -4.49
C LEU A 237 1.56 13.58 -2.99
N ASP A 238 0.97 12.52 -2.48
CA ASP A 238 0.63 12.40 -1.07
C ASP A 238 1.89 12.31 -0.17
N ASN A 239 2.94 11.62 -0.63
CA ASN A 239 4.23 11.55 0.05
C ASN A 239 5.31 12.43 -0.60
N ARG A 240 4.90 13.60 -1.15
CA ARG A 240 5.72 14.46 -2.01
C ARG A 240 7.06 14.82 -1.39
N ASP A 241 7.06 15.30 -0.15
CA ASP A 241 8.25 15.85 0.47
C ASP A 241 9.33 14.78 0.64
N ALA A 242 8.98 13.60 1.17
CA ALA A 242 9.90 12.48 1.32
C ALA A 242 10.35 11.91 -0.05
N CYS A 243 9.46 11.91 -1.06
CA CYS A 243 9.82 11.53 -2.42
C CYS A 243 10.83 12.51 -3.03
N LEU A 244 10.68 13.82 -2.81
CA LEU A 244 11.65 14.84 -3.29
C LEU A 244 13.01 14.69 -2.60
N GLU A 245 13.06 14.35 -1.31
CA GLU A 245 14.33 14.05 -0.62
C GLU A 245 15.01 12.82 -1.24
N SER A 246 14.26 11.76 -1.54
CA SER A 246 14.78 10.55 -2.20
C SER A 246 15.23 10.84 -3.63
N ALA A 247 14.50 11.69 -4.35
CA ALA A 247 14.85 12.16 -5.70
C ALA A 247 16.18 12.91 -5.69
N ALA A 248 16.40 13.78 -4.72
CA ALA A 248 17.64 14.55 -4.62
C ALA A 248 18.85 13.64 -4.41
N ARG A 249 18.75 12.65 -3.52
CA ARG A 249 19.81 11.65 -3.31
C ARG A 249 20.06 10.80 -4.56
N PHE A 250 19.00 10.34 -5.22
CA PHE A 250 19.13 9.58 -6.47
C PHE A 250 19.80 10.41 -7.56
N ARG A 251 19.38 11.68 -7.73
CA ARG A 251 20.00 12.60 -8.70
C ARG A 251 21.48 12.74 -8.47
N ALA A 252 21.90 12.99 -7.22
CA ALA A 252 23.33 13.13 -6.89
C ALA A 252 24.15 11.87 -7.24
N CYS A 253 23.60 10.67 -7.01
CA CYS A 253 24.24 9.42 -7.41
C CYS A 253 24.31 9.28 -8.94
N ASN A 254 23.23 9.61 -9.64
CA ASN A 254 23.16 9.55 -11.09
C ASN A 254 24.16 10.54 -11.74
N ASP A 255 24.22 11.77 -11.25
CA ASP A 255 25.16 12.79 -11.72
C ASP A 255 26.63 12.37 -11.50
N ALA A 256 26.93 11.68 -10.39
CA ALA A 256 28.28 11.14 -10.15
C ALA A 256 28.65 10.02 -11.15
N ILE A 257 27.69 9.18 -11.55
CA ILE A 257 27.91 8.16 -12.60
C ILE A 257 28.14 8.85 -13.95
N ILE A 258 27.32 9.85 -14.30
CA ILE A 258 27.45 10.60 -15.56
C ILE A 258 28.83 11.30 -15.63
N ALA A 259 29.23 12.01 -14.57
CA ALA A 259 30.52 12.69 -14.53
C ALA A 259 31.72 11.72 -14.68
N ALA A 260 31.63 10.54 -14.07
CA ALA A 260 32.67 9.52 -14.23
C ALA A 260 32.72 8.94 -15.66
N LEU A 261 31.55 8.79 -16.31
CA LEU A 261 31.46 8.39 -17.72
C LEU A 261 32.08 9.46 -18.66
N GLU A 262 31.73 10.73 -18.46
CA GLU A 262 32.26 11.85 -19.25
C GLU A 262 33.78 11.97 -19.12
N ALA A 263 34.31 11.72 -17.92
CA ALA A 263 35.75 11.74 -17.67
C ALA A 263 36.48 10.47 -18.13
N GLY A 264 35.78 9.41 -18.53
CA GLY A 264 36.36 8.10 -18.80
C GLY A 264 37.00 7.46 -17.55
N ASP A 265 36.58 7.88 -16.33
CA ASP A 265 37.14 7.45 -15.07
C ASP A 265 36.57 6.09 -14.65
N ARG A 266 37.24 5.03 -15.12
CA ARG A 266 36.86 3.65 -14.82
C ARG A 266 36.91 3.32 -13.32
N ASP A 267 37.92 3.85 -12.62
CA ASP A 267 38.13 3.49 -11.22
C ASP A 267 37.03 4.12 -10.34
N ARG A 268 36.64 5.34 -10.64
CA ARG A 268 35.51 6.01 -10.02
C ARG A 268 34.19 5.30 -10.28
N LEU A 269 33.96 4.84 -11.51
CA LEU A 269 32.78 4.02 -11.82
C LEU A 269 32.76 2.73 -11.00
N VAL A 270 33.89 2.02 -10.93
CA VAL A 270 34.00 0.78 -10.15
C VAL A 270 33.71 1.05 -8.66
N GLU A 271 34.20 2.14 -8.11
CA GLU A 271 33.94 2.52 -6.71
C GLU A 271 32.44 2.70 -6.44
N ILE A 272 31.75 3.53 -7.27
CA ILE A 272 30.30 3.80 -7.13
C ILE A 272 29.50 2.51 -7.27
N LEU A 273 29.70 1.75 -8.33
CA LEU A 273 28.95 0.53 -8.63
C LEU A 273 29.19 -0.56 -7.57
N SER A 274 30.43 -0.67 -7.06
CA SER A 274 30.76 -1.64 -5.99
C SER A 274 30.07 -1.28 -4.67
N GLY A 275 29.94 0.03 -4.36
CA GLY A 275 29.18 0.49 -3.21
C GLY A 275 27.72 0.07 -3.28
N ALA A 276 27.09 0.32 -4.42
CA ALA A 276 25.71 -0.06 -4.69
C ALA A 276 25.49 -1.57 -4.64
N SER A 277 26.40 -2.36 -5.28
CA SER A 277 26.36 -3.83 -5.28
C SER A 277 26.44 -4.41 -3.87
N ARG A 278 27.38 -3.92 -3.04
CA ARG A 278 27.49 -4.38 -1.64
C ARG A 278 26.19 -4.17 -0.87
N TRP A 279 25.56 -3.00 -1.03
CA TRP A 279 24.29 -2.74 -0.37
C TRP A 279 23.17 -3.64 -0.89
N ARG A 280 23.04 -3.79 -2.22
CA ARG A 280 22.01 -4.65 -2.86
C ARG A 280 22.10 -6.09 -2.41
N ASN A 281 23.33 -6.63 -2.25
CA ASN A 281 23.55 -8.01 -1.80
C ASN A 281 23.13 -8.27 -0.35
N ARG A 282 22.73 -7.24 0.41
CA ARG A 282 22.14 -7.40 1.75
C ARG A 282 20.62 -7.57 1.71
N LEU A 283 19.99 -7.34 0.57
CA LEU A 283 18.57 -7.63 0.39
C LEU A 283 18.42 -9.13 0.16
N ALA A 284 17.98 -9.84 1.19
CA ALA A 284 17.73 -11.28 1.16
C ALA A 284 16.51 -11.62 0.30
#